data_20863dfed462d46c0babb2c5fa781dd1
#
_entry.id   20863dfed462d46c0babb2c5fa781dd1
#
_cell.length_a   1.000
_cell.length_b   1.000
_cell.length_c   1.000
_cell.angle_alpha   90.00
_cell.angle_beta   90.00
_cell.angle_gamma   90.00
#
_symmetry.space_group_name_H-M   'P 1'
#
loop_
_entity.id
_entity.type
_entity.pdbx_description
1 polymer ?
#
loop_
_entity_poly.entity_id
_entity_poly.type
_entity_poly.pdbx_seq_one_letter_code
_entity_poly.pdbx_strand_id
1 'polypeptide(L)'
;MIGMDSNFDFIIVGAGISGTATACQLARAGHKVVVIDRFGLAAMGSGWTLAGVRQSGRHPAELPLAKAAVDLWRNLDDDLGQPTHYTRKGNLRLARNEEEYRQIKAMVEEQSADGLDVSFLPNNASLRAIAPALARNIPGASFCPSDGHADPIATVTAFAAAARRAGAQFRTGERVTRLLVKKGRIRGVETEKTRYSAGKVVLAAGIAGTELLSPLGIDLPIAVRMVTVVRSVPTGPILDQVLGVCGGGWAGRQEVNGRFRVTSGGQPWHGMMSVKQTTEGVRPEVQPPIASLSQVADEMARLLPSAVETPVETIWAGLIDMTPDALPVLDEAPGIEGLVLAIGFSGHGFCLGPITGRILAALALGHEPGFELTAFAADRFKGAADATEQEMTLHG
;
A
#
# COMPACT_ATOMS: atom_id res chain seq x y z
N MET A 1 0.60 36.54 14.15
CA MET A 1 1.92 35.85 14.10
C MET A 1 1.66 34.38 14.36
N ILE A 2 1.85 33.51 13.35
CA ILE A 2 1.80 32.07 13.52
C ILE A 2 3.07 31.69 14.29
N GLY A 3 2.92 31.22 15.54
CA GLY A 3 4.04 30.83 16.38
C GLY A 3 4.83 29.69 15.74
N MET A 4 6.16 29.66 15.87
CA MET A 4 6.96 28.48 15.57
C MET A 4 6.80 27.50 16.74
N ASP A 5 6.05 26.43 16.54
CA ASP A 5 5.90 25.40 17.55
C ASP A 5 6.91 24.29 17.27
N SER A 6 7.78 24.04 18.25
CA SER A 6 8.76 22.95 18.39
C SER A 6 9.68 22.60 17.20
N ASN A 7 10.98 22.56 17.51
CA ASN A 7 12.03 22.08 16.63
C ASN A 7 12.11 20.55 16.72
N PHE A 8 11.86 19.86 15.60
CA PHE A 8 12.00 18.41 15.44
C PHE A 8 13.26 18.09 14.61
N ASP A 9 13.80 16.90 14.78
CA ASP A 9 14.84 16.40 13.88
C ASP A 9 14.22 16.01 12.55
N PHE A 10 13.06 15.35 12.62
CA PHE A 10 12.31 14.85 11.45
C PHE A 10 10.83 15.19 11.53
N ILE A 11 10.28 15.63 10.41
CA ILE A 11 8.84 15.74 10.17
C ILE A 11 8.45 14.68 9.14
N ILE A 12 7.39 13.93 9.43
CA ILE A 12 6.81 12.96 8.50
C ILE A 12 5.41 13.45 8.14
N VAL A 13 5.16 13.61 6.85
CA VAL A 13 3.85 14.02 6.32
C VAL A 13 3.11 12.78 5.84
N GLY A 14 2.04 12.42 6.55
CA GLY A 14 1.22 11.22 6.33
C GLY A 14 1.37 10.16 7.40
N ALA A 15 0.23 9.70 7.95
CA ALA A 15 0.14 8.64 8.97
C ALA A 15 -0.39 7.31 8.39
N GLY A 16 -0.07 7.03 7.13
CA GLY A 16 -0.20 5.72 6.50
C GLY A 16 0.90 4.76 6.96
N ILE A 17 0.94 3.58 6.36
CA ILE A 17 1.90 2.54 6.74
C ILE A 17 3.36 2.99 6.56
N SER A 18 3.69 3.64 5.43
CA SER A 18 5.05 4.12 5.17
C SER A 18 5.49 5.17 6.19
N GLY A 19 4.63 6.17 6.47
CA GLY A 19 4.94 7.22 7.43
C GLY A 19 5.07 6.70 8.86
N THR A 20 4.16 5.83 9.31
CA THR A 20 4.21 5.27 10.68
C THR A 20 5.37 4.30 10.87
N ALA A 21 5.70 3.50 9.85
CA ALA A 21 6.89 2.64 9.88
C ALA A 21 8.19 3.46 9.92
N THR A 22 8.29 4.53 9.11
CA THR A 22 9.44 5.45 9.16
C THR A 22 9.58 6.14 10.52
N ALA A 23 8.45 6.61 11.08
CA ALA A 23 8.44 7.22 12.41
C ALA A 23 8.94 6.26 13.49
N CYS A 24 8.54 4.98 13.39
CA CYS A 24 8.98 3.93 14.31
C CYS A 24 10.52 3.75 14.24
N GLN A 25 11.10 3.69 13.04
CA GLN A 25 12.56 3.52 12.88
C GLN A 25 13.32 4.73 13.42
N LEU A 26 12.93 5.95 13.03
CA LEU A 26 13.63 7.18 13.44
C LEU A 26 13.50 7.44 14.95
N ALA A 27 12.31 7.22 15.53
CA ALA A 27 12.12 7.40 16.96
C ALA A 27 12.89 6.35 17.79
N ARG A 28 12.94 5.08 17.36
CA ARG A 28 13.77 4.03 17.98
C ARG A 28 15.27 4.35 17.91
N ALA A 29 15.71 5.09 16.89
CA ALA A 29 17.06 5.61 16.78
C ALA A 29 17.32 6.84 17.69
N GLY A 30 16.34 7.28 18.48
CA GLY A 30 16.49 8.36 19.47
C GLY A 30 16.21 9.77 18.94
N HIS A 31 15.66 9.90 17.73
CA HIS A 31 15.40 11.21 17.12
C HIS A 31 14.03 11.78 17.54
N LYS A 32 13.94 13.12 17.56
CA LYS A 32 12.70 13.85 17.79
C LYS A 32 11.87 13.87 16.50
N VAL A 33 10.83 13.04 16.45
CA VAL A 33 9.99 12.84 15.27
C VAL A 33 8.58 13.36 15.52
N VAL A 34 8.00 14.08 14.53
CA VAL A 34 6.58 14.38 14.47
C VAL A 34 5.98 13.83 13.17
N VAL A 35 4.86 13.14 13.29
CA VAL A 35 4.01 12.72 12.17
C VAL A 35 2.81 13.64 12.11
N ILE A 36 2.55 14.23 10.93
CA ILE A 36 1.43 15.15 10.71
C ILE A 36 0.53 14.53 9.64
N ASP A 37 -0.76 14.40 9.94
CA ASP A 37 -1.74 13.84 9.02
C ASP A 37 -3.05 14.64 9.06
N ARG A 38 -3.64 14.89 7.88
CA ARG A 38 -4.87 15.65 7.74
C ARG A 38 -6.10 14.98 8.35
N PHE A 39 -6.08 13.67 8.51
CA PHE A 39 -7.21 12.90 9.05
C PHE A 39 -6.80 12.08 10.27
N GLY A 40 -5.99 11.03 10.09
CA GLY A 40 -5.59 10.13 11.17
C GLY A 40 -4.88 8.89 10.65
N LEU A 41 -4.62 7.95 11.57
CA LEU A 41 -3.94 6.71 11.25
C LEU A 41 -4.73 5.90 10.22
N ALA A 42 -4.03 5.44 9.18
CA ALA A 42 -4.60 4.59 8.13
C ALA A 42 -5.89 5.14 7.48
N ALA A 43 -6.10 6.44 7.49
CA ALA A 43 -7.37 7.03 7.08
C ALA A 43 -7.69 6.88 5.59
N MET A 44 -6.69 6.61 4.75
CA MET A 44 -6.84 6.49 3.29
C MET A 44 -6.23 5.18 2.77
N GLY A 45 -5.39 5.21 1.73
CA GLY A 45 -4.87 4.04 1.01
C GLY A 45 -4.44 2.88 1.90
N SER A 46 -3.75 3.15 3.01
CA SER A 46 -3.32 2.10 3.96
C SER A 46 -4.47 1.42 4.71
N GLY A 47 -5.60 2.10 4.94
CA GLY A 47 -6.76 1.52 5.64
C GLY A 47 -7.81 0.93 4.69
N TRP A 48 -7.89 1.48 3.48
CA TRP A 48 -8.88 1.06 2.48
C TRP A 48 -8.50 -0.20 1.72
N THR A 49 -7.25 -0.63 1.83
CA THR A 49 -6.63 -1.71 1.05
C THR A 49 -7.21 -3.10 1.32
N LEU A 50 -7.01 -4.02 0.37
CA LEU A 50 -7.16 -5.47 0.58
C LEU A 50 -6.21 -5.99 1.67
N ALA A 51 -5.07 -5.33 1.83
CA ALA A 51 -4.01 -5.68 2.79
C ALA A 51 -3.35 -7.05 2.53
N GLY A 52 -3.16 -7.39 1.27
CA GLY A 52 -2.30 -8.50 0.87
C GLY A 52 -0.84 -8.21 1.21
N VAL A 53 -0.16 -9.22 1.75
CA VAL A 53 1.28 -9.24 1.99
C VAL A 53 1.87 -10.22 1.00
N ARG A 54 2.47 -9.71 -0.09
CA ARG A 54 2.72 -10.51 -1.28
C ARG A 54 4.04 -10.12 -1.96
N GLN A 55 4.83 -11.12 -2.34
CA GLN A 55 6.02 -10.99 -3.17
C GLN A 55 5.82 -11.58 -4.57
N SER A 56 4.87 -12.52 -4.73
CA SER A 56 4.56 -13.10 -6.04
C SER A 56 3.93 -12.08 -6.99
N GLY A 57 4.24 -12.14 -8.28
CA GLY A 57 3.73 -11.24 -9.30
C GLY A 57 4.20 -9.79 -9.11
N ARG A 58 5.42 -9.57 -8.63
CA ARG A 58 6.04 -8.24 -8.54
C ARG A 58 6.93 -7.98 -9.74
N HIS A 59 7.06 -6.70 -10.08
CA HIS A 59 8.06 -6.26 -11.06
C HIS A 59 9.47 -6.70 -10.61
N PRO A 60 10.37 -7.15 -11.51
CA PRO A 60 11.72 -7.62 -11.12
C PRO A 60 12.50 -6.63 -10.24
N ALA A 61 12.41 -5.33 -10.51
CA ALA A 61 13.06 -4.32 -9.67
C ALA A 61 12.47 -4.22 -8.25
N GLU A 62 11.16 -4.48 -8.08
CA GLU A 62 10.48 -4.44 -6.78
C GLU A 62 10.64 -5.77 -5.99
N LEU A 63 10.90 -6.88 -6.67
CA LEU A 63 10.94 -8.20 -6.04
C LEU A 63 11.92 -8.28 -4.85
N PRO A 64 13.13 -7.71 -4.89
CA PRO A 64 14.03 -7.70 -3.72
C PRO A 64 13.43 -7.01 -2.50
N LEU A 65 12.75 -5.87 -2.69
CA LEU A 65 12.06 -5.15 -1.63
C LEU A 65 10.88 -5.96 -1.08
N ALA A 66 10.10 -6.58 -1.96
CA ALA A 66 8.94 -7.38 -1.57
C ALA A 66 9.36 -8.64 -0.78
N LYS A 67 10.43 -9.33 -1.18
CA LYS A 67 11.01 -10.47 -0.43
C LYS A 67 11.45 -10.02 0.97
N ALA A 68 12.20 -8.93 1.07
CA ALA A 68 12.63 -8.38 2.35
C ALA A 68 11.45 -7.93 3.22
N ALA A 69 10.42 -7.33 2.62
CA ALA A 69 9.20 -6.96 3.33
C ALA A 69 8.49 -8.20 3.92
N VAL A 70 8.27 -9.25 3.11
CA VAL A 70 7.61 -10.49 3.56
C VAL A 70 8.39 -11.17 4.68
N ASP A 71 9.71 -11.10 4.65
CA ASP A 71 10.54 -11.61 5.76
C ASP A 71 10.35 -10.81 7.05
N LEU A 72 10.22 -9.47 6.96
CA LEU A 72 9.92 -8.63 8.12
C LEU A 72 8.54 -8.91 8.71
N TRP A 73 7.54 -9.17 7.86
CA TRP A 73 6.18 -9.48 8.32
C TRP A 73 6.10 -10.69 9.25
N ARG A 74 7.02 -11.67 9.13
CA ARG A 74 7.02 -12.89 9.95
C ARG A 74 7.09 -12.62 11.46
N ASN A 75 7.86 -11.62 11.85
CA ASN A 75 8.12 -11.30 13.25
C ASN A 75 7.59 -9.91 13.63
N LEU A 76 6.71 -9.32 12.80
CA LEU A 76 6.29 -7.94 12.95
C LEU A 76 5.47 -7.71 14.22
N ASP A 77 4.65 -8.66 14.63
CA ASP A 77 3.86 -8.61 15.86
C ASP A 77 4.76 -8.50 17.10
N ASP A 78 5.80 -9.33 17.15
CA ASP A 78 6.78 -9.31 18.25
C ASP A 78 7.61 -8.02 18.23
N ASP A 79 8.07 -7.59 17.03
CA ASP A 79 8.84 -6.35 16.88
C ASP A 79 8.03 -5.11 17.30
N LEU A 80 6.77 -5.05 16.96
CA LEU A 80 5.88 -3.95 17.31
C LEU A 80 5.23 -4.09 18.68
N GLY A 81 5.26 -5.29 19.29
CA GLY A 81 4.60 -5.58 20.58
C GLY A 81 3.09 -5.44 20.51
N GLN A 82 2.49 -5.62 19.36
CA GLN A 82 1.04 -5.58 19.10
C GLN A 82 0.68 -6.43 17.88
N PRO A 83 -0.51 -7.08 17.87
CA PRO A 83 -0.92 -7.94 16.78
C PRO A 83 -1.22 -7.12 15.50
N THR A 84 -0.69 -7.56 14.38
CA THR A 84 -1.07 -7.09 13.03
C THR A 84 -2.11 -7.99 12.38
N HIS A 85 -2.41 -9.12 13.02
CA HIS A 85 -3.23 -10.20 12.46
C HIS A 85 -2.68 -10.74 11.13
N TYR A 86 -1.36 -10.76 11.01
CA TYR A 86 -0.71 -11.34 9.84
C TYR A 86 -0.92 -12.85 9.77
N THR A 87 -1.39 -13.31 8.63
CA THR A 87 -1.52 -14.73 8.29
C THR A 87 -0.72 -15.05 7.04
N ARG A 88 0.10 -16.10 7.11
CA ARG A 88 0.93 -16.58 6.01
C ARG A 88 0.36 -17.91 5.50
N LYS A 89 -0.71 -17.83 4.69
CA LYS A 89 -1.44 -18.98 4.14
C LYS A 89 -1.37 -19.08 2.62
N GLY A 90 -0.56 -18.23 2.02
CA GLY A 90 -0.32 -18.20 0.59
C GLY A 90 -1.21 -17.24 -0.19
N ASN A 91 -0.80 -17.02 -1.45
CA ASN A 91 -1.53 -16.27 -2.46
C ASN A 91 -1.73 -17.16 -3.68
N LEU A 92 -2.94 -17.16 -4.21
CA LEU A 92 -3.32 -17.80 -5.46
C LEU A 92 -3.64 -16.73 -6.50
N ARG A 93 -2.97 -16.77 -7.65
CA ARG A 93 -3.35 -16.00 -8.82
C ARG A 93 -4.05 -16.91 -9.81
N LEU A 94 -5.33 -16.64 -10.03
CA LEU A 94 -6.23 -17.50 -10.78
C LEU A 94 -6.25 -17.13 -12.26
N ALA A 95 -6.15 -18.11 -13.15
CA ALA A 95 -6.45 -17.95 -14.56
C ALA A 95 -7.96 -18.08 -14.80
N ARG A 96 -8.54 -17.19 -15.61
CA ARG A 96 -9.96 -17.22 -15.99
C ARG A 96 -10.19 -17.81 -17.38
N ASN A 97 -9.12 -17.88 -18.18
CA ASN A 97 -9.11 -18.37 -19.55
C ASN A 97 -7.73 -18.90 -19.93
N GLU A 98 -7.57 -19.39 -21.16
CA GLU A 98 -6.34 -20.00 -21.67
C GLU A 98 -5.19 -18.98 -21.85
N GLU A 99 -5.51 -17.73 -22.15
CA GLU A 99 -4.50 -16.67 -22.27
C GLU A 99 -3.89 -16.36 -20.89
N GLU A 100 -4.73 -16.15 -19.88
CA GLU A 100 -4.27 -15.93 -18.50
C GLU A 100 -3.52 -17.14 -17.93
N TYR A 101 -3.92 -18.35 -18.32
CA TYR A 101 -3.20 -19.57 -17.95
C TYR A 101 -1.74 -19.55 -18.46
N ARG A 102 -1.53 -19.16 -19.72
CA ARG A 102 -0.18 -19.06 -20.30
C ARG A 102 0.64 -17.96 -19.65
N GLN A 103 0.02 -16.79 -19.38
CA GLN A 103 0.68 -15.67 -18.70
C GLN A 103 1.12 -16.04 -17.29
N ILE A 104 0.26 -16.69 -16.51
CA ILE A 104 0.58 -17.16 -15.15
C ILE A 104 1.71 -18.20 -15.19
N LYS A 105 1.69 -19.13 -16.15
CA LYS A 105 2.74 -20.12 -16.29
C LYS A 105 4.09 -19.48 -16.57
N ALA A 106 4.15 -18.54 -17.51
CA ALA A 106 5.38 -17.80 -17.82
C ALA A 106 5.90 -17.00 -16.62
N MET A 107 5.02 -16.29 -15.91
CA MET A 107 5.36 -15.57 -14.69
C MET A 107 5.96 -16.50 -13.60
N VAL A 108 5.40 -17.69 -13.42
CA VAL A 108 5.93 -18.65 -12.44
C VAL A 108 7.31 -19.16 -12.85
N GLU A 109 7.55 -19.43 -14.14
CA GLU A 109 8.84 -19.85 -14.65
C GLU A 109 9.91 -18.76 -14.40
N GLU A 110 9.61 -17.49 -14.70
CA GLU A 110 10.48 -16.34 -14.46
C GLU A 110 10.79 -16.18 -12.96
N GLN A 111 9.75 -16.07 -12.12
CA GLN A 111 9.95 -15.81 -10.69
C GLN A 111 10.59 -16.96 -9.93
N SER A 112 10.36 -18.20 -10.37
CA SER A 112 11.08 -19.35 -9.83
C SER A 112 12.57 -19.31 -10.18
N ALA A 113 12.93 -18.84 -11.37
CA ALA A 113 14.34 -18.64 -11.76
C ALA A 113 15.00 -17.54 -10.90
N ASP A 114 14.24 -16.52 -10.48
CA ASP A 114 14.68 -15.48 -9.53
C ASP A 114 14.68 -15.94 -8.06
N GLY A 115 14.47 -17.24 -7.83
CA GLY A 115 14.54 -17.86 -6.51
C GLY A 115 13.34 -17.54 -5.61
N LEU A 116 12.17 -17.27 -6.19
CA LEU A 116 10.92 -17.21 -5.44
C LEU A 116 10.31 -18.59 -5.29
N ASP A 117 9.86 -18.94 -4.07
CA ASP A 117 9.08 -20.15 -3.82
C ASP A 117 7.66 -19.93 -4.34
N VAL A 118 7.48 -20.18 -5.63
CA VAL A 118 6.21 -20.08 -6.34
C VAL A 118 6.04 -21.30 -7.25
N SER A 119 4.85 -21.88 -7.26
CA SER A 119 4.52 -23.06 -8.06
C SER A 119 3.36 -22.80 -9.00
N PHE A 120 3.39 -23.49 -10.17
CA PHE A 120 2.29 -23.48 -11.11
C PHE A 120 1.35 -24.64 -10.83
N LEU A 121 0.05 -24.36 -10.71
CA LEU A 121 -1.03 -25.33 -10.52
C LEU A 121 -1.74 -25.54 -11.87
N PRO A 122 -1.44 -26.63 -12.59
CA PRO A 122 -1.78 -26.76 -14.01
C PRO A 122 -3.25 -27.12 -14.28
N ASN A 123 -4.03 -27.38 -13.23
CA ASN A 123 -5.44 -27.78 -13.41
C ASN A 123 -6.25 -27.56 -12.14
N ASN A 124 -7.57 -27.68 -12.30
CA ASN A 124 -8.52 -27.47 -11.20
C ASN A 124 -8.31 -28.46 -10.02
N ALA A 125 -7.87 -29.67 -10.28
CA ALA A 125 -7.64 -30.65 -9.21
C ALA A 125 -6.51 -30.21 -8.27
N SER A 126 -5.37 -29.79 -8.81
CA SER A 126 -4.24 -29.26 -8.03
C SER A 126 -4.61 -27.99 -7.28
N LEU A 127 -5.38 -27.10 -7.92
CA LEU A 127 -5.87 -25.88 -7.29
C LEU A 127 -6.80 -26.15 -6.10
N ARG A 128 -7.77 -27.03 -6.28
CA ARG A 128 -8.75 -27.37 -5.23
C ARG A 128 -8.17 -28.22 -4.09
N ALA A 129 -7.04 -28.87 -4.31
CA ALA A 129 -6.30 -29.50 -3.22
C ALA A 129 -5.79 -28.48 -2.19
N ILE A 130 -5.52 -27.22 -2.64
CA ILE A 130 -5.09 -26.11 -1.79
C ILE A 130 -6.28 -25.29 -1.30
N ALA A 131 -7.22 -24.97 -2.19
CA ALA A 131 -8.38 -24.13 -1.92
C ALA A 131 -9.69 -24.81 -2.39
N PRO A 132 -10.27 -25.73 -1.59
CA PRO A 132 -11.42 -26.56 -1.99
C PRO A 132 -12.68 -25.77 -2.35
N ALA A 133 -12.81 -24.56 -1.80
CA ALA A 133 -13.97 -23.69 -2.01
C ALA A 133 -14.04 -23.06 -3.41
N LEU A 134 -12.92 -23.06 -4.15
CA LEU A 134 -12.86 -22.45 -5.47
C LEU A 134 -13.73 -23.21 -6.50
N ALA A 135 -14.21 -22.47 -7.49
CA ALA A 135 -15.03 -22.98 -8.57
C ALA A 135 -14.32 -24.09 -9.37
N ARG A 136 -15.12 -24.97 -10.00
CA ARG A 136 -14.62 -26.14 -10.73
C ARG A 136 -14.09 -25.84 -12.14
N ASN A 137 -14.32 -24.64 -12.65
CA ASN A 137 -14.00 -24.22 -14.02
C ASN A 137 -12.77 -23.33 -14.16
N ILE A 138 -11.95 -23.22 -13.11
CA ILE A 138 -10.70 -22.44 -13.14
C ILE A 138 -9.60 -23.30 -13.80
N PRO A 139 -8.99 -22.86 -14.93
CA PRO A 139 -8.06 -23.67 -15.69
C PRO A 139 -6.75 -23.99 -14.94
N GLY A 140 -6.26 -23.02 -14.15
CA GLY A 140 -5.01 -23.14 -13.39
C GLY A 140 -4.74 -21.88 -12.58
N ALA A 141 -3.62 -21.91 -11.85
CA ALA A 141 -3.20 -20.79 -10.98
C ALA A 141 -1.70 -20.83 -10.71
N SER A 142 -1.16 -19.72 -10.16
CA SER A 142 0.08 -19.78 -9.39
C SER A 142 -0.22 -19.86 -7.90
N PHE A 143 0.70 -20.45 -7.14
CA PHE A 143 0.66 -20.50 -5.69
C PHE A 143 2.00 -20.11 -5.07
N CYS A 144 1.99 -19.08 -4.23
CA CYS A 144 3.14 -18.67 -3.42
C CYS A 144 2.81 -18.89 -1.94
N PRO A 145 3.35 -19.91 -1.28
CA PRO A 145 2.98 -20.27 0.09
C PRO A 145 3.46 -19.26 1.13
N SER A 146 4.47 -18.48 0.80
CA SER A 146 5.05 -17.47 1.68
C SER A 146 4.31 -16.14 1.71
N ASP A 147 3.38 -15.92 0.80
CA ASP A 147 2.49 -14.76 0.78
C ASP A 147 1.35 -14.90 1.80
N GLY A 148 0.64 -13.81 2.05
CA GLY A 148 -0.46 -13.80 3.01
C GLY A 148 -1.19 -12.46 3.06
N HIS A 149 -1.75 -12.15 4.22
CA HIS A 149 -2.43 -10.87 4.46
C HIS A 149 -2.38 -10.47 5.94
N ALA A 150 -2.68 -9.20 6.22
CA ALA A 150 -2.78 -8.70 7.59
C ALA A 150 -4.01 -7.78 7.77
N ASP A 151 -4.28 -7.34 9.00
CA ASP A 151 -5.26 -6.29 9.23
C ASP A 151 -4.61 -4.91 9.01
N PRO A 152 -5.13 -4.09 8.10
CA PRO A 152 -4.49 -2.83 7.74
C PRO A 152 -4.55 -1.79 8.86
N ILE A 153 -5.65 -1.73 9.60
CA ILE A 153 -5.82 -0.76 10.69
C ILE A 153 -4.96 -1.17 11.89
N ALA A 154 -5.01 -2.44 12.27
CA ALA A 154 -4.19 -2.98 13.36
C ALA A 154 -2.70 -2.77 13.09
N THR A 155 -2.24 -3.05 11.85
CA THR A 155 -0.83 -2.87 11.46
C THR A 155 -0.36 -1.44 11.59
N VAL A 156 -1.07 -0.48 11.00
CA VAL A 156 -0.67 0.95 11.06
C VAL A 156 -0.74 1.47 12.50
N THR A 157 -1.74 1.01 13.27
CA THR A 157 -1.88 1.34 14.69
C THR A 157 -0.71 0.76 15.51
N ALA A 158 -0.28 -0.47 15.22
CA ALA A 158 0.86 -1.10 15.88
C ALA A 158 2.17 -0.32 15.63
N PHE A 159 2.44 0.08 14.38
CA PHE A 159 3.57 0.95 14.05
C PHE A 159 3.50 2.29 14.78
N ALA A 160 2.34 2.95 14.77
CA ALA A 160 2.15 4.22 15.45
C ALA A 160 2.34 4.10 16.96
N ALA A 161 1.85 3.02 17.57
CA ALA A 161 2.05 2.75 18.99
C ALA A 161 3.53 2.49 19.32
N ALA A 162 4.24 1.71 18.52
CA ALA A 162 5.68 1.50 18.68
C ALA A 162 6.47 2.81 18.54
N ALA A 163 6.14 3.64 17.54
CA ALA A 163 6.73 4.95 17.36
C ALA A 163 6.48 5.87 18.56
N ARG A 164 5.25 5.91 19.10
CA ARG A 164 4.91 6.71 20.31
C ARG A 164 5.65 6.22 21.54
N ARG A 165 5.78 4.92 21.76
CA ARG A 165 6.58 4.36 22.87
C ARG A 165 8.06 4.78 22.78
N ALA A 166 8.57 4.97 21.54
CA ALA A 166 9.91 5.48 21.29
C ALA A 166 10.02 7.02 21.29
N GLY A 167 8.93 7.75 21.60
CA GLY A 167 8.93 9.21 21.74
C GLY A 167 8.41 10.00 20.54
N ALA A 168 7.97 9.38 19.45
CA ALA A 168 7.38 10.10 18.33
C ALA A 168 6.05 10.76 18.70
N GLN A 169 5.85 11.99 18.18
CA GLN A 169 4.60 12.73 18.34
C GLN A 169 3.72 12.58 17.09
N PHE A 170 2.41 12.61 17.28
CA PHE A 170 1.42 12.53 16.19
C PHE A 170 0.47 13.72 16.27
N ARG A 171 0.34 14.44 15.16
CA ARG A 171 -0.60 15.55 14.94
C ARG A 171 -1.58 15.11 13.87
N THR A 172 -2.69 14.51 14.28
CA THR A 172 -3.78 14.08 13.41
C THR A 172 -4.88 15.14 13.34
N GLY A 173 -5.66 15.17 12.24
CA GLY A 173 -6.62 16.25 11.99
C GLY A 173 -5.92 17.59 11.74
N GLU A 174 -4.74 17.55 11.12
CA GLU A 174 -3.94 18.71 10.80
C GLU A 174 -3.33 18.57 9.41
N ARG A 175 -3.78 19.42 8.47
CA ARG A 175 -3.35 19.39 7.08
C ARG A 175 -2.08 20.18 6.89
N VAL A 176 -1.04 19.53 6.33
CA VAL A 176 0.11 20.24 5.77
C VAL A 176 -0.32 20.91 4.46
N THR A 177 -0.08 22.20 4.35
CA THR A 177 -0.46 23.03 3.20
C THR A 177 0.72 23.43 2.34
N ARG A 178 1.96 23.38 2.90
CA ARG A 178 3.16 23.77 2.17
C ARG A 178 4.41 23.15 2.79
N LEU A 179 5.34 22.75 1.93
CA LEU A 179 6.73 22.43 2.28
C LEU A 179 7.55 23.74 2.28
N LEU A 180 8.28 23.99 3.36
CA LEU A 180 9.06 25.21 3.53
C LEU A 180 10.49 24.99 3.05
N VAL A 181 10.83 25.51 1.86
CA VAL A 181 12.16 25.38 1.25
C VAL A 181 12.85 26.75 1.22
N LYS A 182 14.14 26.78 1.56
CA LYS A 182 14.96 27.99 1.48
C LYS A 182 16.36 27.62 0.93
N LYS A 183 16.72 28.23 -0.19
CA LYS A 183 18.02 28.01 -0.88
C LYS A 183 18.29 26.51 -1.15
N GLY A 184 17.30 25.80 -1.74
CA GLY A 184 17.43 24.39 -2.07
C GLY A 184 17.45 23.41 -0.89
N ARG A 185 17.06 23.84 0.32
CA ARG A 185 17.00 23.01 1.53
C ARG A 185 15.64 23.08 2.17
N ILE A 186 15.14 21.94 2.60
CA ILE A 186 13.91 21.88 3.41
C ILE A 186 14.16 22.53 4.79
N ARG A 187 13.16 23.23 5.33
CA ARG A 187 13.19 23.89 6.62
C ARG A 187 12.03 23.50 7.53
N GLY A 188 11.13 22.70 7.04
CA GLY A 188 9.93 22.27 7.75
C GLY A 188 8.70 22.29 6.89
N VAL A 189 7.55 22.37 7.53
CA VAL A 189 6.25 22.40 6.88
C VAL A 189 5.37 23.48 7.50
N GLU A 190 4.41 23.96 6.70
CA GLU A 190 3.32 24.82 7.15
C GLU A 190 2.02 24.01 7.12
N THR A 191 1.23 24.14 8.17
CA THR A 191 -0.09 23.52 8.28
C THR A 191 -1.15 24.61 8.31
N GLU A 192 -2.42 24.20 8.33
CA GLU A 192 -3.55 25.14 8.55
C GLU A 192 -3.49 25.81 9.92
N LYS A 193 -2.77 25.24 10.90
CA LYS A 193 -2.72 25.71 12.29
C LYS A 193 -1.43 26.46 12.64
N THR A 194 -0.27 25.92 12.20
CA THR A 194 1.03 26.43 12.62
C THR A 194 2.16 26.02 11.65
N ARG A 195 3.39 26.40 11.99
CA ARG A 195 4.61 25.97 11.28
C ARG A 195 5.47 25.08 12.16
N TYR A 196 5.92 23.98 11.59
CA TYR A 196 6.88 23.08 12.21
C TYR A 196 8.23 23.20 11.52
N SER A 197 9.30 23.27 12.32
CA SER A 197 10.67 23.37 11.80
C SER A 197 11.40 22.04 11.93
N ALA A 198 12.03 21.61 10.84
CA ALA A 198 12.97 20.49 10.81
C ALA A 198 13.91 20.64 9.62
N GLY A 199 15.13 20.13 9.77
CA GLY A 199 16.09 20.03 8.66
C GLY A 199 15.84 18.84 7.73
N LYS A 200 14.94 17.93 8.09
CA LYS A 200 14.57 16.73 7.33
C LYS A 200 13.07 16.53 7.34
N VAL A 201 12.49 16.27 6.16
CA VAL A 201 11.06 15.98 5.98
C VAL A 201 10.92 14.71 5.12
N VAL A 202 10.09 13.77 5.57
CA VAL A 202 9.68 12.61 4.79
C VAL A 202 8.26 12.84 4.31
N LEU A 203 8.07 12.87 2.99
CA LEU A 203 6.76 13.03 2.36
C LEU A 203 6.19 11.66 1.99
N ALA A 204 5.27 11.17 2.82
CA ALA A 204 4.55 9.89 2.66
C ALA A 204 3.04 10.13 2.61
N ALA A 205 2.62 11.18 1.89
CA ALA A 205 1.25 11.72 1.90
C ALA A 205 0.29 11.03 0.91
N GLY A 206 0.71 9.92 0.27
CA GLY A 206 -0.07 9.20 -0.75
C GLY A 206 -0.53 10.15 -1.86
N ILE A 207 -1.80 10.07 -2.26
CA ILE A 207 -2.35 10.88 -3.36
C ILE A 207 -2.22 12.41 -3.16
N ALA A 208 -1.99 12.89 -1.94
CA ALA A 208 -1.79 14.31 -1.68
C ALA A 208 -0.32 14.76 -1.85
N GLY A 209 0.59 13.85 -2.12
CA GLY A 209 2.02 14.15 -2.24
C GLY A 209 2.33 15.07 -3.42
N THR A 210 1.70 14.87 -4.57
CA THR A 210 1.91 15.68 -5.77
C THR A 210 1.46 17.12 -5.58
N GLU A 211 0.37 17.38 -4.83
CA GLU A 211 -0.10 18.73 -4.49
C GLU A 211 0.96 19.53 -3.71
N LEU A 212 1.74 18.84 -2.87
CA LEU A 212 2.79 19.46 -2.06
C LEU A 212 4.11 19.64 -2.83
N LEU A 213 4.36 18.84 -3.85
CA LEU A 213 5.58 18.85 -4.66
C LEU A 213 5.50 19.83 -5.85
N SER A 214 4.34 19.95 -6.51
CA SER A 214 4.17 20.78 -7.69
C SER A 214 4.57 22.26 -7.49
N PRO A 215 4.28 22.92 -6.35
CA PRO A 215 4.76 24.28 -6.10
C PRO A 215 6.30 24.40 -6.00
N LEU A 216 7.00 23.29 -5.87
CA LEU A 216 8.47 23.23 -5.82
C LEU A 216 9.09 22.86 -7.18
N GLY A 217 8.28 22.71 -8.22
CA GLY A 217 8.70 22.31 -9.56
C GLY A 217 9.06 20.83 -9.69
N ILE A 218 8.53 19.99 -8.80
CA ILE A 218 8.67 18.53 -8.87
C ILE A 218 7.32 17.96 -9.28
N ASP A 219 7.21 17.63 -10.55
CA ASP A 219 6.01 17.04 -11.14
C ASP A 219 6.25 15.56 -11.40
N LEU A 220 5.44 14.71 -10.74
CA LEU A 220 5.46 13.27 -10.89
C LEU A 220 4.21 12.83 -11.68
N PRO A 221 4.34 11.96 -12.68
CA PRO A 221 3.23 11.51 -13.51
C PRO A 221 2.38 10.47 -12.77
N ILE A 222 1.68 10.90 -11.72
CA ILE A 222 0.87 10.04 -10.87
C ILE A 222 -0.60 10.16 -11.27
N ALA A 223 -1.19 9.03 -11.66
CA ALA A 223 -2.63 8.92 -11.88
C ALA A 223 -3.33 8.40 -10.61
N VAL A 224 -4.50 8.95 -10.30
CA VAL A 224 -5.31 8.43 -9.20
C VAL A 224 -6.33 7.45 -9.75
N ARG A 225 -6.36 6.24 -9.17
CA ARG A 225 -7.34 5.21 -9.49
C ARG A 225 -8.19 4.87 -8.27
N MET A 226 -9.46 4.58 -8.53
CA MET A 226 -10.41 4.14 -7.53
C MET A 226 -10.58 2.63 -7.56
N VAL A 227 -10.58 2.00 -6.39
CA VAL A 227 -10.86 0.57 -6.20
C VAL A 227 -12.04 0.44 -5.27
N THR A 228 -13.06 -0.29 -5.71
CA THR A 228 -14.22 -0.65 -4.88
C THR A 228 -13.85 -1.79 -3.94
N VAL A 229 -14.22 -1.67 -2.69
CA VAL A 229 -14.01 -2.70 -1.67
C VAL A 229 -15.35 -3.06 -1.03
N VAL A 230 -15.63 -4.36 -0.97
CA VAL A 230 -16.80 -4.93 -0.30
C VAL A 230 -16.33 -5.79 0.85
N ARG A 231 -16.94 -5.63 2.02
CA ARG A 231 -16.71 -6.47 3.19
C ARG A 231 -18.00 -7.12 3.63
N SER A 232 -17.95 -8.44 3.84
CA SER A 232 -19.09 -9.21 4.32
C SER A 232 -19.25 -9.18 5.84
N VAL A 233 -20.39 -9.65 6.34
CA VAL A 233 -20.50 -10.10 7.73
C VAL A 233 -19.57 -11.29 7.96
N PRO A 234 -19.22 -11.61 9.24
CA PRO A 234 -18.43 -12.81 9.55
C PRO A 234 -19.13 -14.08 9.12
N THR A 235 -18.38 -15.04 8.60
CA THR A 235 -18.83 -16.41 8.31
C THR A 235 -17.81 -17.41 8.82
N GLY A 236 -18.15 -18.70 8.79
CA GLY A 236 -17.19 -19.76 9.08
C GLY A 236 -15.98 -19.76 8.13
N PRO A 237 -14.92 -20.52 8.42
CA PRO A 237 -13.72 -20.58 7.58
C PRO A 237 -14.06 -21.26 6.24
N ILE A 238 -13.82 -20.54 5.16
CA ILE A 238 -14.04 -20.98 3.78
C ILE A 238 -12.74 -20.92 2.98
N LEU A 239 -11.92 -19.89 3.23
CA LEU A 239 -10.73 -19.58 2.44
C LEU A 239 -9.58 -19.16 3.34
N ASP A 240 -8.44 -19.81 3.17
CA ASP A 240 -7.20 -19.46 3.87
C ASP A 240 -6.32 -18.49 3.07
N GLN A 241 -6.31 -18.65 1.73
CA GLN A 241 -5.41 -17.95 0.83
C GLN A 241 -5.93 -16.56 0.45
N VAL A 242 -5.02 -15.66 0.06
CA VAL A 242 -5.38 -14.49 -0.72
C VAL A 242 -5.59 -14.92 -2.16
N LEU A 243 -6.64 -14.43 -2.78
CA LEU A 243 -6.96 -14.66 -4.19
C LEU A 243 -6.71 -13.39 -5.00
N GLY A 244 -6.19 -13.54 -6.19
CA GLY A 244 -6.17 -12.53 -7.23
C GLY A 244 -6.41 -13.17 -8.59
N VAL A 245 -6.81 -12.38 -9.58
CA VAL A 245 -6.90 -12.84 -10.98
C VAL A 245 -5.73 -12.30 -11.79
N CYS A 246 -5.39 -12.95 -12.87
CA CYS A 246 -4.45 -12.40 -13.84
C CYS A 246 -4.99 -11.07 -14.41
N GLY A 247 -4.11 -10.09 -14.62
CA GLY A 247 -4.52 -8.76 -15.10
C GLY A 247 -5.27 -7.89 -14.08
N GLY A 248 -5.37 -8.31 -12.80
CA GLY A 248 -5.74 -7.42 -11.69
C GLY A 248 -7.19 -6.95 -11.60
N GLY A 249 -8.13 -7.55 -12.29
CA GLY A 249 -9.54 -7.11 -12.30
C GLY A 249 -10.30 -7.38 -11.00
N TRP A 250 -9.82 -8.26 -10.14
CA TRP A 250 -10.47 -8.68 -8.89
C TRP A 250 -9.46 -9.31 -7.93
N ALA A 251 -9.66 -9.10 -6.63
CA ALA A 251 -8.94 -9.81 -5.58
C ALA A 251 -9.81 -10.00 -4.35
N GLY A 252 -9.53 -11.04 -3.56
CA GLY A 252 -10.31 -11.33 -2.37
C GLY A 252 -9.53 -12.13 -1.33
N ARG A 253 -9.97 -12.03 -0.08
CA ARG A 253 -9.47 -12.82 1.04
C ARG A 253 -10.52 -12.97 2.13
N GLN A 254 -10.38 -13.97 2.99
CA GLN A 254 -11.13 -14.04 4.24
C GLN A 254 -10.24 -13.54 5.38
N GLU A 255 -10.73 -12.57 6.15
CA GLU A 255 -10.05 -12.02 7.31
C GLU A 255 -10.06 -13.03 8.47
N VAL A 256 -9.16 -12.89 9.43
CA VAL A 256 -9.08 -13.79 10.62
C VAL A 256 -10.37 -13.79 11.45
N ASN A 257 -11.19 -12.76 11.33
CA ASN A 257 -12.49 -12.64 11.98
C ASN A 257 -13.65 -13.26 11.17
N GLY A 258 -13.35 -13.95 10.07
CA GLY A 258 -14.30 -14.63 9.19
C GLY A 258 -14.95 -13.77 8.10
N ARG A 259 -14.67 -12.47 8.04
CA ARG A 259 -15.21 -11.58 6.99
C ARG A 259 -14.51 -11.77 5.66
N PHE A 260 -15.24 -11.79 4.58
CA PHE A 260 -14.64 -11.61 3.27
C PHE A 260 -14.36 -10.13 3.03
N ARG A 261 -13.20 -9.84 2.46
CA ARG A 261 -12.84 -8.54 1.88
C ARG A 261 -12.48 -8.77 0.43
N VAL A 262 -13.21 -8.16 -0.47
CA VAL A 262 -13.05 -8.32 -1.92
C VAL A 262 -12.97 -6.96 -2.61
N THR A 263 -12.20 -6.88 -3.69
CA THR A 263 -11.94 -5.63 -4.41
C THR A 263 -12.19 -5.76 -5.89
N SER A 264 -12.61 -4.67 -6.52
CA SER A 264 -12.57 -4.52 -7.98
C SER A 264 -11.13 -4.27 -8.47
N GLY A 265 -10.94 -4.23 -9.77
CA GLY A 265 -9.79 -3.58 -10.41
C GLY A 265 -9.83 -2.06 -10.24
N GLY A 266 -8.72 -1.40 -10.58
CA GLY A 266 -8.59 0.05 -10.51
C GLY A 266 -9.26 0.73 -11.71
N GLN A 267 -10.07 1.75 -11.42
CA GLN A 267 -10.73 2.59 -12.42
C GLN A 267 -10.18 4.02 -12.34
N PRO A 268 -10.04 4.75 -13.45
CA PRO A 268 -9.70 6.18 -13.41
C PRO A 268 -10.63 6.93 -12.47
N TRP A 269 -10.08 7.83 -11.65
CA TRP A 269 -10.87 8.62 -10.72
C TRP A 269 -10.64 10.12 -10.92
N HIS A 270 -11.73 10.84 -11.18
CA HIS A 270 -11.76 12.28 -11.37
C HIS A 270 -12.81 12.95 -10.45
N GLY A 271 -13.30 12.19 -9.47
CA GLY A 271 -14.32 12.66 -8.53
C GLY A 271 -13.76 13.50 -7.39
N MET A 272 -14.64 13.93 -6.51
CA MET A 272 -14.28 14.59 -5.27
C MET A 272 -14.44 13.62 -4.10
N MET A 273 -13.48 13.66 -3.19
CA MET A 273 -13.55 12.95 -1.93
C MET A 273 -14.43 13.75 -0.96
N SER A 274 -15.42 13.10 -0.37
CA SER A 274 -16.19 13.67 0.73
C SER A 274 -15.51 13.41 2.08
N VAL A 275 -15.98 14.10 3.11
CA VAL A 275 -15.53 13.89 4.48
C VAL A 275 -16.73 13.65 5.39
N LYS A 276 -16.59 12.72 6.32
CA LYS A 276 -17.61 12.40 7.33
C LYS A 276 -17.08 12.70 8.71
N GLN A 277 -17.91 13.37 9.51
CA GLN A 277 -17.65 13.50 10.94
C GLN A 277 -17.95 12.19 11.65
N THR A 278 -17.01 11.73 12.46
CA THR A 278 -17.16 10.56 13.31
C THR A 278 -16.81 10.90 14.76
N THR A 279 -17.08 10.03 15.70
CA THR A 279 -16.66 10.19 17.10
C THR A 279 -15.14 10.26 17.28
N GLU A 280 -14.39 9.70 16.31
CA GLU A 280 -12.92 9.69 16.30
C GLU A 280 -12.29 10.84 15.49
N GLY A 281 -13.11 11.76 14.94
CA GLY A 281 -12.67 12.87 14.10
C GLY A 281 -13.21 12.81 12.68
N VAL A 282 -12.57 13.55 11.77
CA VAL A 282 -12.95 13.61 10.36
C VAL A 282 -12.34 12.45 9.60
N ARG A 283 -13.15 11.71 8.82
CA ARG A 283 -12.69 10.64 7.94
C ARG A 283 -13.02 10.95 6.47
N PRO A 284 -12.11 10.67 5.54
CA PRO A 284 -12.41 10.78 4.12
C PRO A 284 -13.29 9.60 3.67
N GLU A 285 -14.17 9.87 2.71
CA GLU A 285 -15.02 8.88 2.09
C GLU A 285 -15.00 9.01 0.56
N VAL A 286 -14.96 7.87 -0.12
CA VAL A 286 -15.16 7.74 -1.56
C VAL A 286 -16.24 6.70 -1.77
N GLN A 287 -17.28 7.05 -2.52
CA GLN A 287 -18.39 6.15 -2.80
C GLN A 287 -18.18 5.49 -4.17
N PRO A 288 -18.24 4.16 -4.24
CA PRO A 288 -18.12 3.45 -5.50
C PRO A 288 -19.41 3.53 -6.31
N PRO A 289 -19.35 3.51 -7.67
CA PRO A 289 -20.52 3.38 -8.51
C PRO A 289 -21.13 1.97 -8.43
N ILE A 290 -22.44 1.88 -8.64
CA ILE A 290 -23.16 0.59 -8.60
C ILE A 290 -22.56 -0.45 -9.57
N ALA A 291 -22.11 -0.01 -10.74
CA ALA A 291 -21.50 -0.90 -11.74
C ALA A 291 -20.25 -1.64 -11.20
N SER A 292 -19.45 -0.98 -10.35
CA SER A 292 -18.27 -1.63 -9.73
C SER A 292 -18.66 -2.70 -8.70
N LEU A 293 -19.82 -2.53 -8.03
CA LEU A 293 -20.35 -3.54 -7.10
C LEU A 293 -20.81 -4.81 -7.84
N SER A 294 -21.50 -4.62 -8.97
CA SER A 294 -21.90 -5.74 -9.83
C SER A 294 -20.67 -6.53 -10.29
N GLN A 295 -19.65 -5.84 -10.79
CA GLN A 295 -18.40 -6.49 -11.21
C GLN A 295 -17.74 -7.31 -10.10
N VAL A 296 -17.68 -6.79 -8.88
CA VAL A 296 -17.11 -7.52 -7.72
C VAL A 296 -17.94 -8.76 -7.40
N ALA A 297 -19.28 -8.65 -7.42
CA ALA A 297 -20.18 -9.75 -7.10
C ALA A 297 -20.14 -10.85 -8.19
N ASP A 298 -20.13 -10.48 -9.46
CA ASP A 298 -20.09 -11.40 -10.60
C ASP A 298 -18.79 -12.23 -10.59
N GLU A 299 -17.65 -11.59 -10.36
CA GLU A 299 -16.37 -12.31 -10.26
C GLU A 299 -16.30 -13.19 -9.00
N MET A 300 -16.85 -12.73 -7.88
CA MET A 300 -16.93 -13.55 -6.66
C MET A 300 -17.79 -14.79 -6.90
N ALA A 301 -18.96 -14.67 -7.52
CA ALA A 301 -19.83 -15.78 -7.87
C ALA A 301 -19.14 -16.79 -8.80
N ARG A 302 -18.34 -16.28 -9.72
CA ARG A 302 -17.63 -17.11 -10.71
C ARG A 302 -16.45 -17.86 -10.11
N LEU A 303 -15.71 -17.26 -9.17
CA LEU A 303 -14.46 -17.80 -8.62
C LEU A 303 -14.66 -18.51 -7.27
N LEU A 304 -15.54 -18.01 -6.42
CA LEU A 304 -15.79 -18.49 -5.06
C LEU A 304 -17.31 -18.58 -4.76
N PRO A 305 -18.04 -19.45 -5.49
CA PRO A 305 -19.51 -19.49 -5.42
C PRO A 305 -20.07 -19.80 -4.02
N SER A 306 -19.31 -20.49 -3.18
CA SER A 306 -19.70 -20.78 -1.80
C SER A 306 -19.77 -19.56 -0.87
N ALA A 307 -19.17 -18.45 -1.27
CA ALA A 307 -19.10 -17.24 -0.46
C ALA A 307 -20.00 -16.10 -0.98
N VAL A 308 -20.58 -16.23 -2.17
CA VAL A 308 -21.36 -15.14 -2.80
C VAL A 308 -22.65 -14.80 -2.05
N GLU A 309 -23.25 -15.77 -1.38
CA GLU A 309 -24.46 -15.58 -0.58
C GLU A 309 -24.21 -14.94 0.81
N THR A 310 -22.94 -14.70 1.16
CA THR A 310 -22.62 -14.06 2.44
C THR A 310 -23.07 -12.60 2.42
N PRO A 311 -23.91 -12.15 3.40
CA PRO A 311 -24.43 -10.79 3.39
C PRO A 311 -23.33 -9.73 3.49
N VAL A 312 -23.54 -8.61 2.81
CA VAL A 312 -22.63 -7.47 2.82
C VAL A 312 -22.78 -6.68 4.14
N GLU A 313 -21.68 -6.40 4.81
CA GLU A 313 -21.62 -5.54 6.01
C GLU A 313 -21.36 -4.08 5.63
N THR A 314 -20.40 -3.84 4.74
CA THR A 314 -20.02 -2.49 4.34
C THR A 314 -19.35 -2.46 2.97
N ILE A 315 -19.47 -1.29 2.34
CA ILE A 315 -18.90 -0.98 1.02
C ILE A 315 -18.20 0.36 1.11
N TRP A 316 -17.04 0.46 0.48
CA TRP A 316 -16.33 1.74 0.30
C TRP A 316 -15.49 1.70 -0.98
N ALA A 317 -14.93 2.82 -1.37
CA ALA A 317 -13.87 2.84 -2.36
C ALA A 317 -12.58 3.39 -1.75
N GLY A 318 -11.45 2.88 -2.22
CA GLY A 318 -10.12 3.38 -1.93
C GLY A 318 -9.51 4.09 -3.12
N LEU A 319 -8.62 5.03 -2.86
CA LEU A 319 -7.85 5.73 -3.89
C LEU A 319 -6.41 5.27 -3.84
N ILE A 320 -5.84 5.03 -5.01
CA ILE A 320 -4.47 4.56 -5.23
C ILE A 320 -3.74 5.57 -6.08
N ASP A 321 -2.53 5.93 -5.68
CA ASP A 321 -1.56 6.72 -6.43
C ASP A 321 -0.73 5.79 -7.33
N MET A 322 -0.95 5.88 -8.65
CA MET A 322 -0.32 5.01 -9.64
C MET A 322 0.75 5.76 -10.44
N THR A 323 1.93 5.21 -10.51
CA THR A 323 2.98 5.61 -11.45
C THR A 323 2.83 4.88 -12.80
N PRO A 324 3.36 5.40 -13.91
CA PRO A 324 3.25 4.75 -15.21
C PRO A 324 3.87 3.34 -15.28
N ASP A 325 4.91 3.10 -14.48
CA ASP A 325 5.64 1.82 -14.40
C ASP A 325 5.21 0.94 -13.22
N ALA A 326 4.20 1.36 -12.47
CA ALA A 326 3.71 0.71 -11.25
C ALA A 326 4.74 0.57 -10.11
N LEU A 327 5.93 1.19 -10.22
CA LEU A 327 6.94 1.22 -9.16
C LEU A 327 6.80 2.49 -8.30
N PRO A 328 6.99 2.41 -6.98
CA PRO A 328 6.94 3.59 -6.13
C PRO A 328 8.13 4.54 -6.40
N VAL A 329 7.98 5.79 -5.99
CA VAL A 329 9.10 6.73 -5.85
C VAL A 329 9.60 6.62 -4.41
N LEU A 330 10.84 6.17 -4.25
CA LEU A 330 11.57 6.07 -2.98
C LEU A 330 12.93 6.74 -3.18
N ASP A 331 13.01 8.05 -2.91
CA ASP A 331 14.17 8.86 -3.31
C ASP A 331 14.34 10.09 -2.43
N GLU A 332 15.50 10.73 -2.48
CA GLU A 332 15.65 12.13 -2.09
C GLU A 332 15.04 13.04 -3.18
N ALA A 333 14.38 14.11 -2.77
CA ALA A 333 13.74 15.01 -3.72
C ALA A 333 14.78 15.74 -4.59
N PRO A 334 14.68 15.68 -5.94
CA PRO A 334 15.64 16.33 -6.81
C PRO A 334 15.77 17.84 -6.52
N GLY A 335 17.00 18.29 -6.23
CA GLY A 335 17.29 19.71 -5.98
C GLY A 335 16.83 20.26 -4.62
N ILE A 336 16.31 19.43 -3.72
CA ILE A 336 15.86 19.86 -2.38
C ILE A 336 16.49 18.97 -1.30
N GLU A 337 17.61 19.42 -0.78
CA GLU A 337 18.31 18.72 0.29
C GLU A 337 17.43 18.53 1.54
N GLY A 338 17.37 17.29 2.05
CA GLY A 338 16.66 16.94 3.27
C GLY A 338 15.18 16.61 3.10
N LEU A 339 14.65 16.62 1.87
CA LEU A 339 13.31 16.14 1.56
C LEU A 339 13.40 14.73 0.95
N VAL A 340 12.77 13.74 1.61
CA VAL A 340 12.69 12.34 1.17
C VAL A 340 11.27 12.03 0.73
N LEU A 341 11.11 11.31 -0.38
CA LEU A 341 9.84 11.02 -1.04
C LEU A 341 9.46 9.54 -0.89
N ALA A 342 8.18 9.30 -0.63
CA ALA A 342 7.57 7.97 -0.65
C ALA A 342 6.15 8.08 -1.22
N ILE A 343 6.00 7.97 -2.53
CA ILE A 343 4.78 8.28 -3.29
C ILE A 343 4.61 7.27 -4.43
N GLY A 344 3.37 7.10 -4.92
CA GLY A 344 3.10 6.32 -6.12
C GLY A 344 3.26 4.82 -5.93
N PHE A 345 2.79 4.29 -4.83
CA PHE A 345 2.94 2.86 -4.50
C PHE A 345 2.10 1.91 -5.35
N SER A 346 1.27 2.40 -6.23
CA SER A 346 0.53 1.61 -7.23
C SER A 346 -0.24 0.42 -6.65
N GLY A 347 -0.76 0.56 -5.41
CA GLY A 347 -1.47 -0.50 -4.69
C GLY A 347 -0.57 -1.45 -3.88
N HIS A 348 0.75 -1.33 -3.95
CA HIS A 348 1.72 -2.24 -3.30
C HIS A 348 2.19 -1.79 -1.91
N GLY A 349 1.93 -0.54 -1.54
CA GLY A 349 2.51 0.11 -0.36
C GLY A 349 2.23 -0.58 0.97
N PHE A 350 1.14 -1.35 1.10
CA PHE A 350 0.85 -2.04 2.36
C PHE A 350 1.86 -3.16 2.63
N CYS A 351 2.10 -4.04 1.67
CA CYS A 351 3.11 -5.11 1.80
C CYS A 351 4.49 -4.53 2.05
N LEU A 352 4.87 -3.50 1.27
CA LEU A 352 6.19 -2.88 1.34
C LEU A 352 6.41 -2.01 2.58
N GLY A 353 5.36 -1.67 3.35
CA GLY A 353 5.42 -0.73 4.47
C GLY A 353 6.57 -0.93 5.44
N PRO A 354 6.80 -2.14 5.98
CA PRO A 354 7.90 -2.38 6.92
C PRO A 354 9.29 -2.09 6.33
N ILE A 355 9.56 -2.52 5.11
CA ILE A 355 10.84 -2.27 4.44
C ILE A 355 10.98 -0.81 3.99
N THR A 356 9.89 -0.20 3.51
CA THR A 356 9.84 1.22 3.17
C THR A 356 10.22 2.08 4.38
N GLY A 357 9.70 1.75 5.57
CA GLY A 357 10.06 2.47 6.79
C GLY A 357 11.56 2.47 7.07
N ARG A 358 12.25 1.34 6.83
CA ARG A 358 13.72 1.23 6.97
C ARG A 358 14.46 2.04 5.90
N ILE A 359 14.04 1.92 4.64
CA ILE A 359 14.63 2.64 3.51
C ILE A 359 14.52 4.15 3.72
N LEU A 360 13.32 4.66 4.03
CA LEU A 360 13.11 6.09 4.24
C LEU A 360 13.87 6.64 5.45
N ALA A 361 13.98 5.86 6.52
CA ALA A 361 14.78 6.24 7.68
C ALA A 361 16.27 6.33 7.31
N ALA A 362 16.80 5.36 6.55
CA ALA A 362 18.18 5.39 6.07
C ALA A 362 18.44 6.61 5.19
N LEU A 363 17.62 6.86 4.17
CA LEU A 363 17.73 8.05 3.31
C LEU A 363 17.65 9.34 4.12
N ALA A 364 16.71 9.47 5.05
CA ALA A 364 16.57 10.65 5.88
C ALA A 364 17.77 10.89 6.79
N LEU A 365 18.47 9.84 7.23
CA LEU A 365 19.69 9.91 8.01
C LEU A 365 20.95 10.12 7.15
N GLY A 366 20.84 10.01 5.83
CA GLY A 366 22.00 10.05 4.91
C GLY A 366 22.82 8.76 4.93
N HIS A 367 22.16 7.64 5.23
CA HIS A 367 22.76 6.31 5.23
C HIS A 367 22.37 5.53 3.96
N GLU A 368 23.17 4.55 3.58
CA GLU A 368 22.84 3.62 2.51
C GLU A 368 21.60 2.79 2.87
N PRO A 369 20.57 2.73 1.99
CA PRO A 369 19.33 2.04 2.28
C PRO A 369 19.43 0.50 2.23
N GLY A 370 20.55 -0.04 1.74
CA GLY A 370 20.79 -1.48 1.60
C GLY A 370 20.10 -2.12 0.39
N PHE A 371 19.53 -1.31 -0.50
CA PHE A 371 18.88 -1.73 -1.74
C PHE A 371 19.27 -0.78 -2.86
N GLU A 372 19.33 -1.32 -4.09
CA GLU A 372 19.45 -0.51 -5.30
C GLU A 372 18.14 0.23 -5.53
N LEU A 373 18.16 1.56 -5.56
CA LEU A 373 16.98 2.40 -5.68
C LEU A 373 16.86 3.14 -7.02
N THR A 374 17.73 2.93 -7.98
CA THR A 374 17.71 3.60 -9.28
C THR A 374 16.35 3.46 -10.00
N ALA A 375 15.74 2.27 -9.93
CA ALA A 375 14.41 2.04 -10.50
C ALA A 375 13.28 2.77 -9.75
N PHE A 376 13.55 3.34 -8.57
CA PHE A 376 12.60 4.06 -7.72
C PHE A 376 12.88 5.56 -7.66
N ALA A 377 13.86 6.05 -8.42
CA ALA A 377 14.27 7.45 -8.44
C ALA A 377 13.13 8.36 -8.96
N ALA A 378 13.00 9.53 -8.37
CA ALA A 378 11.98 10.51 -8.76
C ALA A 378 12.19 11.06 -10.19
N ASP A 379 13.43 11.12 -10.62
CA ASP A 379 13.79 11.69 -11.91
C ASP A 379 13.79 10.68 -13.08
N ARG A 380 13.48 9.40 -12.83
CA ARG A 380 13.31 8.37 -13.87
C ARG A 380 12.24 8.71 -14.92
N PHE A 381 11.33 9.61 -14.59
CA PHE A 381 10.29 10.09 -15.49
C PHE A 381 10.69 11.32 -16.31
N LYS A 382 11.90 11.89 -16.13
CA LYS A 382 12.35 13.03 -16.89
C LYS A 382 12.57 12.63 -18.35
N GLY A 383 11.83 13.28 -19.26
CA GLY A 383 11.88 13.01 -20.69
C GLY A 383 10.99 11.88 -21.20
N ALA A 384 10.23 11.23 -20.33
CA ALA A 384 9.24 10.22 -20.71
C ALA A 384 7.89 10.87 -21.09
N ALA A 385 7.89 11.78 -22.08
CA ALA A 385 6.68 12.46 -22.55
C ALA A 385 5.65 11.54 -23.24
N ASP A 386 6.01 10.27 -23.51
CA ASP A 386 5.17 9.26 -24.17
C ASP A 386 5.35 7.88 -23.52
N ALA A 387 5.37 7.79 -22.19
CA ALA A 387 5.19 6.48 -21.57
C ALA A 387 3.77 6.01 -21.93
N THR A 388 3.66 5.18 -22.97
CA THR A 388 2.46 4.39 -23.24
C THR A 388 2.00 3.81 -21.90
N GLU A 389 0.72 4.03 -21.57
CA GLU A 389 0.11 3.36 -20.42
C GLU A 389 0.40 1.86 -20.56
N GLN A 390 1.44 1.37 -19.89
CA GLN A 390 1.52 -0.05 -19.63
C GLN A 390 0.26 -0.40 -18.84
N GLU A 391 -0.40 -1.47 -19.22
CA GLU A 391 -1.58 -1.93 -18.47
C GLU A 391 -1.17 -2.08 -17.00
N MET A 392 -1.53 -1.08 -16.21
CA MET A 392 -1.21 -1.01 -14.80
C MET A 392 -2.09 -2.02 -14.09
N THR A 393 -1.53 -3.16 -13.76
CA THR A 393 -2.25 -4.21 -13.03
C THR A 393 -2.07 -3.97 -11.54
N LEU A 394 -3.17 -3.65 -10.83
CA LEU A 394 -3.18 -3.43 -9.38
C LEU A 394 -2.72 -4.65 -8.57
N HIS A 395 -2.68 -5.80 -9.18
CA HIS A 395 -2.39 -7.06 -8.53
C HIS A 395 -1.23 -7.81 -9.22
N GLY A 396 -0.40 -7.06 -9.96
CA GLY A 396 0.89 -7.43 -10.55
C GLY A 396 0.81 -8.18 -11.83
#